data_57b2ad3e79e227115b0e4a50d47f935f
#
_entry.id   57b2ad3e79e227115b0e4a50d47f935f
#
_cell.length_a   1.000
_cell.length_b   1.000
_cell.length_c   1.000
_cell.angle_alpha   90.00
_cell.angle_beta   90.00
_cell.angle_gamma   90.00
#
_symmetry.space_group_name_H-M   'P 1'
#
loop_
_entity.id
_entity.type
_entity.pdbx_description
1 polymer ?
#
loop_
_entity_poly.entity_id
_entity_poly.type
_entity_poly.pdbx_seq_one_letter_code
_entity_poly.pdbx_strand_id
1 'polypeptide(L)'
;MQSAEEIRALIHQAHASEEHEAPPAEIAQGLPFRKWLYSWLLDPTIEGNYLKTVDKWTGMLIVANLFVLLFEHVPAIFEPNKHLFHAFDVFSVIVFTIEYLLRFYLAPEDQEFKGGKHPYLRYVSSPFAVIDFLAVAPFYLQAFIPVDLRMLRALRLLRILKLFRVLIPAYKEFVMANRGRTFRQKMHAIVFPSAYGGALHSLFDTFIVLWVVVSVIAVVLESVMSVHYLLNIEFIVMDAIAVGIFSLEYCMRLYCCVEEPGYKHAVLGRLKQAKSTSMVIDFLAILPFFLEVFLHHLFDLRFLRVFRLLRLLKLTRYTGATQTLTQVIAREWPVLGASGFVMLLLVVLTASLGYLFEHEAQPEKFENIPQSIYWAVITLASVGYGDISPVTAAGRVMTIMLALIGIGIFAIPAALLSSAFSDQLRIERETMKNDLLHMMSDGHLSMEEAKVLNDEAKRLHISEEELTLLIEKARQQQEIKEDVSIMPLHLIAANPEHALEHFKVLVSQIRQLGIMTDRPKFDELAAQEGRMSAAERALWRQIQGQSPA
;
A
#
# COMPACT_ATOMS: atom_id res chain seq x y z
N MET A 1 -12.31 18.60 27.77
CA MET A 1 -12.46 18.48 26.30
C MET A 1 -11.45 19.37 25.60
N GLN A 2 -10.71 18.81 24.67
CA GLN A 2 -9.77 19.58 23.84
C GLN A 2 -10.54 20.55 22.93
N SER A 3 -10.00 21.76 22.73
CA SER A 3 -10.60 22.74 21.82
C SER A 3 -10.45 22.29 20.35
N ALA A 4 -11.32 22.78 19.44
CA ALA A 4 -11.22 22.48 18.02
C ALA A 4 -9.86 22.93 17.43
N GLU A 5 -9.30 24.03 17.97
CA GLU A 5 -7.98 24.54 17.57
C GLU A 5 -6.84 23.63 18.04
N GLU A 6 -6.94 23.05 19.25
CA GLU A 6 -5.96 22.06 19.76
C GLU A 6 -5.99 20.77 18.95
N ILE A 7 -7.17 20.28 18.58
CA ILE A 7 -7.32 19.07 17.73
C ILE A 7 -6.79 19.35 16.31
N ARG A 8 -7.08 20.54 15.74
CA ARG A 8 -6.51 20.97 14.46
C ARG A 8 -4.99 21.03 14.52
N ALA A 9 -4.44 21.61 15.60
CA ALA A 9 -3.00 21.69 15.80
C ALA A 9 -2.38 20.29 15.91
N LEU A 10 -3.02 19.35 16.61
CA LEU A 10 -2.55 17.97 16.72
C LEU A 10 -2.55 17.24 15.37
N ILE A 11 -3.60 17.41 14.56
CA ILE A 11 -3.68 16.81 13.22
C ILE A 11 -2.65 17.45 12.29
N HIS A 12 -2.55 18.77 12.30
CA HIS A 12 -1.55 19.48 11.51
C HIS A 12 -0.14 19.07 11.94
N GLN A 13 0.09 18.86 13.23
CA GLN A 13 1.36 18.36 13.77
C GLN A 13 1.60 16.88 13.37
N ALA A 14 0.57 16.03 13.38
CA ALA A 14 0.65 14.65 12.90
C ALA A 14 0.89 14.60 11.39
N HIS A 15 0.28 15.50 10.63
CA HIS A 15 0.47 15.63 9.17
C HIS A 15 1.87 16.20 8.84
N ALA A 16 2.28 17.26 9.53
CA ALA A 16 3.59 17.91 9.34
C ALA A 16 4.76 17.01 9.73
N SER A 17 4.56 16.03 10.61
CA SER A 17 5.59 15.03 10.93
C SER A 17 5.88 14.07 9.77
N GLU A 18 5.04 14.04 8.75
CA GLU A 18 5.18 13.14 7.59
C GLU A 18 5.40 13.89 6.26
N GLU A 19 4.79 15.06 6.06
CA GLU A 19 5.04 15.89 4.88
C GLU A 19 6.18 16.87 5.16
N HIS A 20 7.08 17.01 4.17
CA HIS A 20 8.22 17.91 4.20
C HIS A 20 7.77 19.37 4.08
N GLU A 21 7.01 19.86 5.04
CA GLU A 21 6.85 21.30 5.20
C GLU A 21 8.06 21.89 5.93
N ALA A 22 8.33 23.16 5.65
CA ALA A 22 9.48 23.89 6.15
C ALA A 22 9.74 23.58 7.64
N PRO A 23 11.00 23.39 8.03
CA PRO A 23 11.33 23.01 9.40
C PRO A 23 10.68 23.95 10.40
N PRO A 24 10.28 23.44 11.58
CA PRO A 24 9.59 24.24 12.59
C PRO A 24 10.28 25.58 12.83
N ALA A 25 9.52 26.63 13.03
CA ALA A 25 10.04 28.01 13.21
C ALA A 25 11.12 28.12 14.30
N GLU A 26 11.18 27.17 15.22
CA GLU A 26 12.21 27.04 16.25
C GLU A 26 13.61 26.79 15.66
N ILE A 27 13.75 26.18 14.49
CA ILE A 27 15.03 25.95 13.82
C ILE A 27 15.53 27.21 13.10
N ALA A 28 14.62 28.14 12.77
CA ALA A 28 14.93 29.31 11.94
C ALA A 28 15.51 30.51 12.71
N GLN A 29 15.44 30.54 14.05
CA GLN A 29 15.81 31.74 14.82
C GLN A 29 17.19 31.63 15.49
N GLY A 30 18.17 32.38 14.94
CA GLY A 30 19.38 32.77 15.67
C GLY A 30 20.47 31.73 15.90
N LEU A 31 20.37 30.55 15.33
CA LEU A 31 21.41 29.51 15.44
C LEU A 31 22.62 29.82 14.55
N PRO A 32 23.87 29.55 15.01
CA PRO A 32 25.04 29.57 14.15
C PRO A 32 24.81 28.65 12.94
N PHE A 33 25.28 29.06 11.73
CA PHE A 33 25.06 28.38 10.47
C PHE A 33 25.29 26.84 10.54
N ARG A 34 26.34 26.41 11.26
CA ARG A 34 26.65 24.97 11.41
C ARG A 34 25.62 24.23 12.22
N LYS A 35 25.11 24.81 13.34
CA LYS A 35 24.02 24.20 14.12
C LYS A 35 22.71 24.18 13.37
N TRP A 36 22.39 25.27 12.67
CA TRP A 36 21.22 25.35 11.81
C TRP A 36 21.24 24.27 10.74
N LEU A 37 22.38 24.09 10.04
CA LEU A 37 22.55 23.08 9.00
C LEU A 37 22.45 21.65 9.56
N TYR A 38 23.02 21.41 10.77
CA TYR A 38 22.91 20.13 11.45
C TYR A 38 21.45 19.80 11.79
N SER A 39 20.72 20.73 12.38
CA SER A 39 19.31 20.57 12.74
C SER A 39 18.43 20.29 11.52
N TRP A 40 18.76 20.89 10.38
CA TRP A 40 18.02 20.70 9.13
C TRP A 40 18.26 19.35 8.47
N LEU A 41 19.49 18.85 8.50
CA LEU A 41 19.90 17.72 7.67
C LEU A 41 20.17 16.44 8.45
N LEU A 42 20.63 16.51 9.71
CA LEU A 42 21.22 15.37 10.38
C LEU A 42 20.73 15.14 11.82
N ASP A 43 19.97 16.03 12.41
CA ASP A 43 19.52 15.88 13.81
C ASP A 43 18.37 14.87 13.91
N PRO A 44 18.56 13.68 14.52
CA PRO A 44 17.52 12.68 14.64
C PRO A 44 16.42 13.05 15.66
N THR A 45 16.63 14.10 16.47
CA THR A 45 15.68 14.49 17.52
C THR A 45 14.61 15.47 17.02
N ILE A 46 14.81 16.04 15.82
CA ILE A 46 13.89 17.01 15.23
C ILE A 46 13.02 16.31 14.20
N GLU A 47 11.74 16.19 14.49
CA GLU A 47 10.74 15.70 13.54
C GLU A 47 10.51 16.73 12.43
N GLY A 48 10.37 16.25 11.17
CA GLY A 48 10.14 17.12 10.01
C GLY A 48 11.40 17.64 9.31
N ASN A 49 12.61 17.25 9.73
CA ASN A 49 13.84 17.60 9.03
C ASN A 49 14.09 16.71 7.78
N TYR A 50 15.09 17.09 6.96
CA TYR A 50 15.42 16.37 5.72
C TYR A 50 16.23 15.08 5.91
N LEU A 51 16.49 14.62 7.15
CA LEU A 51 17.31 13.44 7.42
C LEU A 51 16.77 12.19 6.68
N LYS A 52 15.46 11.90 6.83
CA LYS A 52 14.81 10.75 6.19
C LYS A 52 14.89 10.83 4.66
N THR A 53 14.79 12.03 4.10
CA THR A 53 14.87 12.25 2.65
C THR A 53 16.29 12.05 2.14
N VAL A 54 17.28 12.61 2.83
CA VAL A 54 18.69 12.43 2.48
C VAL A 54 19.06 10.94 2.53
N ASP A 55 18.68 10.24 3.59
CA ASP A 55 18.94 8.80 3.72
C ASP A 55 18.23 7.97 2.63
N LYS A 56 16.99 8.33 2.26
CA LYS A 56 16.24 7.69 1.17
C LYS A 56 16.94 7.90 -0.19
N TRP A 57 17.33 9.11 -0.52
CA TRP A 57 18.03 9.41 -1.78
C TRP A 57 19.41 8.76 -1.84
N THR A 58 20.16 8.78 -0.73
CA THR A 58 21.44 8.08 -0.62
C THR A 58 21.27 6.57 -0.79
N GLY A 59 20.26 5.98 -0.15
CA GLY A 59 19.91 4.56 -0.31
C GLY A 59 19.56 4.21 -1.75
N MET A 60 18.74 5.02 -2.41
CA MET A 60 18.39 4.83 -3.82
C MET A 60 19.62 4.92 -4.74
N LEU A 61 20.52 5.86 -4.48
CA LEU A 61 21.77 6.00 -5.23
C LEU A 61 22.69 4.78 -5.03
N ILE A 62 22.77 4.22 -3.81
CA ILE A 62 23.52 2.98 -3.54
C ILE A 62 22.95 1.82 -4.35
N VAL A 63 21.64 1.64 -4.34
CA VAL A 63 20.96 0.59 -5.11
C VAL A 63 21.23 0.78 -6.61
N ALA A 64 21.09 2.00 -7.13
CA ALA A 64 21.40 2.31 -8.53
C ALA A 64 22.86 1.97 -8.89
N ASN A 65 23.82 2.25 -7.99
CA ASN A 65 25.22 1.87 -8.20
C ASN A 65 25.41 0.35 -8.30
N LEU A 66 24.66 -0.44 -7.53
CA LEU A 66 24.72 -1.90 -7.62
C LEU A 66 24.22 -2.40 -8.98
N PHE A 67 23.14 -1.83 -9.49
CA PHE A 67 22.63 -2.17 -10.82
C PHE A 67 23.63 -1.78 -11.92
N VAL A 68 24.19 -0.58 -11.85
CA VAL A 68 25.20 -0.11 -12.81
C VAL A 68 26.41 -1.05 -12.80
N LEU A 69 26.86 -1.49 -11.63
CA LEU A 69 27.96 -2.45 -11.50
C LEU A 69 27.65 -3.80 -12.15
N LEU A 70 26.42 -4.31 -12.00
CA LEU A 70 25.96 -5.53 -12.68
C LEU A 70 26.03 -5.38 -14.20
N PHE A 71 25.54 -4.27 -14.75
CA PHE A 71 25.57 -4.01 -16.19
C PHE A 71 26.99 -3.71 -16.73
N GLU A 72 27.91 -3.22 -15.91
CA GLU A 72 29.32 -3.00 -16.28
C GLU A 72 30.03 -4.32 -16.62
N HIS A 73 29.57 -5.45 -16.06
CA HIS A 73 30.15 -6.77 -16.37
C HIS A 73 29.71 -7.33 -17.72
N VAL A 74 28.75 -6.70 -18.37
CA VAL A 74 28.19 -7.12 -19.66
C VAL A 74 28.85 -6.31 -20.78
N PRO A 75 29.80 -6.88 -21.56
CA PRO A 75 30.55 -6.12 -22.58
C PRO A 75 29.65 -5.45 -23.62
N ALA A 76 28.56 -6.10 -24.01
CA ALA A 76 27.63 -5.57 -25.01
C ALA A 76 26.85 -4.34 -24.55
N ILE A 77 26.62 -4.18 -23.24
CA ILE A 77 25.99 -2.99 -22.66
C ILE A 77 27.03 -1.95 -22.31
N PHE A 78 28.15 -2.40 -21.75
CA PHE A 78 29.20 -1.51 -21.26
C PHE A 78 29.99 -0.85 -22.40
N GLU A 79 30.43 -1.63 -23.42
CA GLU A 79 31.30 -1.11 -24.50
C GLU A 79 30.73 0.10 -25.24
N PRO A 80 29.46 0.10 -25.73
CA PRO A 80 28.88 1.26 -26.42
C PRO A 80 28.53 2.41 -25.47
N ASN A 81 28.40 2.17 -24.17
CA ASN A 81 27.92 3.16 -23.20
C ASN A 81 28.97 3.53 -22.13
N LYS A 82 30.24 3.24 -22.33
CA LYS A 82 31.31 3.49 -21.36
C LYS A 82 31.28 4.88 -20.75
N HIS A 83 30.99 5.87 -21.52
CA HIS A 83 30.98 7.26 -21.08
C HIS A 83 29.77 7.55 -20.15
N LEU A 84 28.60 6.92 -20.37
CA LEU A 84 27.46 7.03 -19.45
C LEU A 84 27.75 6.36 -18.10
N PHE A 85 28.35 5.16 -18.13
CA PHE A 85 28.77 4.44 -16.91
C PHE A 85 29.80 5.26 -16.12
N HIS A 86 30.78 5.83 -16.81
CA HIS A 86 31.78 6.68 -16.17
C HIS A 86 31.17 7.98 -15.61
N ALA A 87 30.28 8.65 -16.36
CA ALA A 87 29.58 9.85 -15.89
C ALA A 87 28.73 9.58 -14.65
N PHE A 88 28.00 8.44 -14.62
CA PHE A 88 27.22 8.02 -13.45
C PHE A 88 28.12 7.71 -12.25
N ASP A 89 29.26 7.03 -12.47
CA ASP A 89 30.22 6.73 -11.41
C ASP A 89 30.79 8.00 -10.79
N VAL A 90 31.24 8.95 -11.63
CA VAL A 90 31.73 10.27 -11.20
C VAL A 90 30.65 11.02 -10.41
N PHE A 91 29.42 11.07 -10.93
CA PHE A 91 28.29 11.69 -10.24
C PHE A 91 28.07 11.09 -8.85
N SER A 92 28.00 9.76 -8.77
CA SER A 92 27.79 9.05 -7.51
C SER A 92 28.89 9.32 -6.48
N VAL A 93 30.15 9.32 -6.93
CA VAL A 93 31.30 9.63 -6.07
C VAL A 93 31.24 11.06 -5.56
N ILE A 94 30.89 12.02 -6.42
CA ILE A 94 30.73 13.42 -6.00
C ILE A 94 29.68 13.55 -4.91
N VAL A 95 28.50 12.93 -5.10
CA VAL A 95 27.42 12.95 -4.11
C VAL A 95 27.87 12.34 -2.78
N PHE A 96 28.48 11.16 -2.81
CA PHE A 96 28.97 10.49 -1.60
C PHE A 96 30.12 11.28 -0.91
N THR A 97 30.96 11.95 -1.70
CA THR A 97 32.03 12.81 -1.17
C THR A 97 31.45 14.02 -0.47
N ILE A 98 30.47 14.68 -1.10
CA ILE A 98 29.75 15.81 -0.48
C ILE A 98 29.08 15.38 0.82
N GLU A 99 28.40 14.24 0.82
CA GLU A 99 27.77 13.66 2.02
C GLU A 99 28.80 13.42 3.12
N TYR A 100 29.93 12.78 2.80
CA TYR A 100 30.99 12.52 3.76
C TYR A 100 31.60 13.79 4.36
N LEU A 101 31.92 14.78 3.50
CA LEU A 101 32.47 16.07 3.92
C LEU A 101 31.46 16.88 4.76
N LEU A 102 30.19 16.84 4.39
CA LEU A 102 29.13 17.49 5.15
C LEU A 102 29.00 16.90 6.54
N ARG A 103 28.95 15.57 6.66
CA ARG A 103 28.90 14.89 7.96
C ARG A 103 30.16 15.13 8.79
N PHE A 104 31.34 15.16 8.17
CA PHE A 104 32.58 15.53 8.83
C PHE A 104 32.55 16.97 9.37
N TYR A 105 32.09 17.93 8.56
CA TYR A 105 31.94 19.33 8.97
C TYR A 105 30.98 19.50 10.15
N LEU A 106 29.89 18.74 10.18
CA LEU A 106 28.84 18.79 11.18
C LEU A 106 29.11 17.92 12.42
N ALA A 107 30.12 17.05 12.41
CA ALA A 107 30.43 16.12 13.49
C ALA A 107 30.55 16.75 14.91
N PRO A 108 31.06 17.98 15.12
CA PRO A 108 31.11 18.57 16.45
C PRO A 108 29.74 18.96 17.03
N GLU A 109 28.68 19.03 16.20
CA GLU A 109 27.32 19.33 16.67
C GLU A 109 26.54 18.04 17.00
N ASP A 110 26.98 16.89 16.49
CA ASP A 110 26.36 15.60 16.73
C ASP A 110 26.55 15.17 18.20
N GLN A 111 25.44 14.77 18.84
CA GLN A 111 25.43 14.36 20.24
C GLN A 111 26.37 13.18 20.53
N GLU A 112 26.61 12.30 19.56
CA GLU A 112 27.51 11.14 19.69
C GLU A 112 28.98 11.57 19.80
N PHE A 113 29.37 12.66 19.14
CA PHE A 113 30.77 13.13 19.08
C PHE A 113 31.01 14.38 19.93
N LYS A 114 29.96 15.09 20.36
CA LYS A 114 29.98 16.27 21.20
C LYS A 114 30.49 15.93 22.60
N GLY A 115 31.50 16.63 23.09
CA GLY A 115 32.09 16.45 24.44
C GLY A 115 33.43 15.73 24.47
N GLY A 116 33.97 15.28 23.34
CA GLY A 116 35.35 14.78 23.24
C GLY A 116 36.36 15.88 22.92
N LYS A 117 37.62 15.70 23.34
CA LYS A 117 38.71 16.65 23.04
C LYS A 117 38.95 16.86 21.55
N HIS A 118 38.59 15.88 20.70
CA HIS A 118 38.78 15.88 19.22
C HIS A 118 37.59 15.25 18.50
N PRO A 119 36.47 15.98 18.30
CA PRO A 119 35.26 15.45 17.70
C PRO A 119 35.48 14.94 16.25
N TYR A 120 36.31 15.62 15.47
CA TYR A 120 36.62 15.22 14.11
C TYR A 120 37.36 13.86 14.02
N LEU A 121 38.36 13.65 14.89
CA LEU A 121 39.09 12.37 14.96
C LEU A 121 38.16 11.23 15.37
N ARG A 122 37.29 11.49 16.35
CA ARG A 122 36.31 10.52 16.82
C ARG A 122 35.30 10.15 15.72
N TYR A 123 34.86 11.13 14.93
CA TYR A 123 34.01 10.87 13.76
C TYR A 123 34.73 10.01 12.72
N VAL A 124 35.94 10.37 12.30
CA VAL A 124 36.71 9.61 11.28
C VAL A 124 36.97 8.17 11.73
N SER A 125 37.13 7.93 13.03
CA SER A 125 37.32 6.60 13.62
C SER A 125 35.99 5.84 13.82
N SER A 126 34.84 6.47 13.58
CA SER A 126 33.54 5.81 13.72
C SER A 126 33.33 4.78 12.59
N PRO A 127 32.64 3.66 12.87
CA PRO A 127 32.39 2.63 11.88
C PRO A 127 31.72 3.16 10.60
N PHE A 128 30.78 4.09 10.75
CA PHE A 128 30.07 4.67 9.62
C PHE A 128 30.94 5.59 8.77
N ALA A 129 31.80 6.41 9.39
CA ALA A 129 32.71 7.26 8.64
C ALA A 129 33.78 6.44 7.89
N VAL A 130 34.25 5.34 8.48
CA VAL A 130 35.16 4.40 7.79
C VAL A 130 34.48 3.75 6.58
N ILE A 131 33.23 3.32 6.72
CA ILE A 131 32.43 2.77 5.61
C ILE A 131 32.27 3.81 4.49
N ASP A 132 31.89 5.05 4.83
CA ASP A 132 31.74 6.12 3.86
C ASP A 132 33.04 6.44 3.13
N PHE A 133 34.15 6.49 3.87
CA PHE A 133 35.48 6.69 3.28
C PHE A 133 35.86 5.55 2.33
N LEU A 134 35.66 4.29 2.74
CA LEU A 134 35.93 3.12 1.90
C LEU A 134 35.08 3.08 0.63
N ALA A 135 33.86 3.62 0.68
CA ALA A 135 33.00 3.70 -0.49
C ALA A 135 33.51 4.70 -1.57
N VAL A 136 34.27 5.72 -1.17
CA VAL A 136 34.74 6.82 -2.00
C VAL A 136 36.22 6.68 -2.34
N ALA A 137 37.04 6.16 -1.42
CA ALA A 137 38.49 6.07 -1.53
C ALA A 137 38.99 5.38 -2.83
N PRO A 138 38.41 4.26 -3.32
CA PRO A 138 38.90 3.60 -4.52
C PRO A 138 38.92 4.49 -5.76
N PHE A 139 37.96 5.42 -5.89
CA PHE A 139 37.90 6.34 -7.01
C PHE A 139 39.08 7.32 -7.01
N TYR A 140 39.40 7.90 -5.85
CA TYR A 140 40.52 8.82 -5.73
C TYR A 140 41.88 8.12 -5.79
N LEU A 141 41.98 6.89 -5.27
CA LEU A 141 43.18 6.08 -5.37
C LEU A 141 43.58 5.80 -6.83
N GLN A 142 42.62 5.67 -7.74
CA GLN A 142 42.89 5.51 -9.19
C GLN A 142 43.67 6.67 -9.78
N ALA A 143 43.51 7.90 -9.26
CA ALA A 143 44.20 9.07 -9.75
C ALA A 143 45.67 9.14 -9.29
N PHE A 144 46.04 8.44 -8.19
CA PHE A 144 47.35 8.56 -7.57
C PHE A 144 48.23 7.32 -7.71
N ILE A 145 47.64 6.14 -7.87
CA ILE A 145 48.37 4.85 -7.88
C ILE A 145 48.05 4.11 -9.19
N PRO A 146 49.06 3.75 -10.02
CA PRO A 146 48.87 2.95 -11.21
C PRO A 146 48.66 1.46 -10.82
N VAL A 147 47.50 1.14 -10.21
CA VAL A 147 47.08 -0.21 -9.85
C VAL A 147 46.19 -0.78 -10.96
N ASP A 148 46.15 -2.10 -11.08
CA ASP A 148 45.29 -2.78 -12.05
C ASP A 148 43.83 -2.35 -11.88
N LEU A 149 43.29 -1.75 -12.95
CA LEU A 149 41.94 -1.20 -13.02
C LEU A 149 40.84 -2.23 -12.65
N ARG A 150 41.13 -3.53 -12.78
CA ARG A 150 40.18 -4.61 -12.42
C ARG A 150 39.99 -4.74 -10.90
N MET A 151 41.08 -4.66 -10.14
CA MET A 151 41.05 -4.74 -8.68
C MET A 151 40.33 -3.53 -8.06
N LEU A 152 40.56 -2.34 -8.60
CA LEU A 152 39.92 -1.11 -8.14
C LEU A 152 38.42 -1.08 -8.47
N ARG A 153 37.99 -1.70 -9.56
CA ARG A 153 36.57 -1.87 -9.87
C ARG A 153 35.86 -2.76 -8.84
N ALA A 154 36.51 -3.86 -8.42
CA ALA A 154 35.98 -4.74 -7.37
C ALA A 154 35.80 -4.02 -6.02
N LEU A 155 36.70 -3.05 -5.70
CA LEU A 155 36.56 -2.25 -4.47
C LEU A 155 35.33 -1.33 -4.47
N ARG A 156 34.73 -1.02 -5.62
CA ARG A 156 33.45 -0.28 -5.69
C ARG A 156 32.30 -1.03 -5.01
N LEU A 157 32.39 -2.37 -4.91
CA LEU A 157 31.44 -3.18 -4.13
C LEU A 157 31.38 -2.77 -2.66
N LEU A 158 32.42 -2.14 -2.12
CA LEU A 158 32.41 -1.63 -0.75
C LEU A 158 31.33 -0.56 -0.52
N ARG A 159 30.80 0.06 -1.57
CA ARG A 159 29.64 0.97 -1.48
C ARG A 159 28.41 0.29 -0.89
N ILE A 160 28.25 -1.02 -1.04
CA ILE A 160 27.16 -1.80 -0.44
C ILE A 160 27.16 -1.67 1.09
N LEU A 161 28.35 -1.49 1.68
CA LEU A 161 28.49 -1.33 3.13
C LEU A 161 27.76 -0.08 3.64
N LYS A 162 27.52 0.93 2.79
CA LYS A 162 26.72 2.11 3.16
C LYS A 162 25.27 1.74 3.53
N LEU A 163 24.74 0.61 3.05
CA LEU A 163 23.41 0.13 3.45
C LEU A 163 23.35 -0.18 4.96
N PHE A 164 24.48 -0.52 5.60
CA PHE A 164 24.51 -0.72 7.04
C PHE A 164 24.14 0.52 7.85
N ARG A 165 24.28 1.71 7.25
CA ARG A 165 23.84 2.96 7.89
C ARG A 165 22.33 3.00 8.11
N VAL A 166 21.53 2.44 7.20
CA VAL A 166 20.08 2.33 7.33
C VAL A 166 19.70 1.09 8.14
N LEU A 167 20.38 -0.01 7.90
CA LEU A 167 20.08 -1.29 8.54
C LEU A 167 20.39 -1.31 10.05
N ILE A 168 21.51 -0.71 10.50
CA ILE A 168 21.92 -0.79 11.91
C ILE A 168 20.97 -0.02 12.84
N PRO A 169 20.53 1.22 12.54
CA PRO A 169 19.53 1.90 13.35
C PRO A 169 18.19 1.15 13.37
N ALA A 170 17.68 0.73 12.21
CA ALA A 170 16.46 -0.06 12.10
C ALA A 170 16.53 -1.37 12.89
N TYR A 171 17.68 -2.05 12.86
CA TYR A 171 17.90 -3.26 13.65
C TYR A 171 17.96 -2.97 15.16
N LYS A 172 18.62 -1.89 15.59
CA LYS A 172 18.65 -1.48 16.99
C LYS A 172 17.26 -1.15 17.53
N GLU A 173 16.48 -0.36 16.79
CA GLU A 173 15.07 -0.07 17.08
C GLU A 173 14.26 -1.37 17.23
N PHE A 174 14.38 -2.25 16.26
CA PHE A 174 13.70 -3.55 16.28
C PHE A 174 14.08 -4.42 17.48
N VAL A 175 15.38 -4.49 17.84
CA VAL A 175 15.84 -5.25 19.00
C VAL A 175 15.29 -4.68 20.30
N MET A 176 15.22 -3.35 20.45
CA MET A 176 14.65 -2.70 21.62
C MET A 176 13.13 -2.98 21.73
N ALA A 177 12.40 -2.79 20.64
CA ALA A 177 10.94 -3.05 20.61
C ALA A 177 10.59 -4.53 20.87
N ASN A 178 11.49 -5.46 20.51
CA ASN A 178 11.28 -6.90 20.65
C ASN A 178 12.06 -7.53 21.82
N ARG A 179 12.46 -6.74 22.82
CA ARG A 179 13.21 -7.25 23.99
C ARG A 179 12.35 -8.24 24.79
N GLY A 180 12.87 -9.45 25.03
CA GLY A 180 12.16 -10.52 25.76
C GLY A 180 11.23 -11.38 24.89
N ARG A 181 11.03 -11.09 23.60
CA ARG A 181 10.22 -11.90 22.69
C ARG A 181 11.00 -13.11 22.16
N THR A 182 10.27 -14.19 21.86
CA THR A 182 10.85 -15.41 21.28
C THR A 182 11.33 -15.17 19.84
N PHE A 183 12.24 -16.01 19.34
CA PHE A 183 12.73 -15.91 17.96
C PHE A 183 11.59 -15.93 16.93
N ARG A 184 10.57 -16.78 17.13
CA ARG A 184 9.41 -16.87 16.23
C ARG A 184 8.59 -15.58 16.22
N GLN A 185 8.37 -14.96 17.38
CA GLN A 185 7.68 -13.66 17.48
C GLN A 185 8.46 -12.52 16.85
N LYS A 186 9.80 -12.54 16.93
CA LYS A 186 10.68 -11.59 16.24
C LYS A 186 10.59 -11.76 14.73
N MET A 187 10.63 -12.99 14.24
CA MET A 187 10.46 -13.28 12.82
C MET A 187 9.07 -12.86 12.32
N HIS A 188 8.03 -13.10 13.12
CA HIS A 188 6.67 -12.65 12.82
C HIS A 188 6.62 -11.12 12.65
N ALA A 189 7.27 -10.36 13.54
CA ALA A 189 7.30 -8.91 13.48
C ALA A 189 8.03 -8.35 12.25
N ILE A 190 8.97 -9.11 11.65
CA ILE A 190 9.64 -8.72 10.39
C ILE A 190 8.74 -8.99 9.18
N VAL A 191 8.02 -10.11 9.16
CA VAL A 191 7.39 -10.66 7.94
C VAL A 191 5.91 -10.33 7.84
N PHE A 192 5.25 -10.03 8.99
CA PHE A 192 3.85 -9.61 9.07
C PHE A 192 3.73 -8.19 9.62
N PRO A 193 2.74 -7.41 9.15
CA PRO A 193 2.45 -6.10 9.72
C PRO A 193 2.20 -6.22 11.23
N SER A 194 2.97 -5.53 12.03
CA SER A 194 2.83 -5.52 13.48
C SER A 194 3.40 -4.25 14.09
N ALA A 195 2.88 -3.80 15.23
CA ALA A 195 3.39 -2.65 15.97
C ALA A 195 4.87 -2.79 16.39
N TYR A 196 5.43 -4.01 16.32
CA TYR A 196 6.81 -4.32 16.73
C TYR A 196 7.79 -4.44 15.56
N GLY A 197 7.32 -4.31 14.33
CA GLY A 197 8.15 -4.45 13.12
C GLY A 197 9.01 -3.23 12.84
N GLY A 198 8.47 -2.04 13.10
CA GLY A 198 9.16 -0.76 12.89
C GLY A 198 9.76 -0.59 11.51
N ALA A 199 10.86 0.15 11.43
CA ALA A 199 11.58 0.40 10.18
C ALA A 199 12.12 -0.87 9.52
N LEU A 200 12.43 -1.93 10.29
CA LEU A 200 12.98 -3.16 9.74
C LEU A 200 11.95 -3.94 8.90
N HIS A 201 10.67 -3.97 9.30
CA HIS A 201 9.58 -4.54 8.51
C HIS A 201 9.42 -3.80 7.18
N SER A 202 9.39 -2.47 7.20
CA SER A 202 9.28 -1.65 5.98
C SER A 202 10.45 -1.87 5.01
N LEU A 203 11.68 -2.00 5.55
CA LEU A 203 12.86 -2.32 4.74
C LEU A 203 12.77 -3.71 4.12
N PHE A 204 12.28 -4.70 4.88
CA PHE A 204 12.07 -6.05 4.37
C PHE A 204 11.05 -6.07 3.24
N ASP A 205 9.91 -5.41 3.41
CA ASP A 205 8.88 -5.32 2.38
C ASP A 205 9.40 -4.59 1.12
N THR A 206 10.07 -3.46 1.30
CA THR A 206 10.70 -2.72 0.19
C THR A 206 11.72 -3.58 -0.56
N PHE A 207 12.52 -4.37 0.15
CA PHE A 207 13.48 -5.31 -0.45
C PHE A 207 12.77 -6.37 -1.30
N ILE A 208 11.71 -6.99 -0.79
CA ILE A 208 10.94 -7.99 -1.54
C ILE A 208 10.29 -7.36 -2.78
N VAL A 209 9.64 -6.20 -2.65
CA VAL A 209 9.02 -5.48 -3.78
C VAL A 209 10.05 -5.16 -4.86
N LEU A 210 11.20 -4.60 -4.47
CA LEU A 210 12.29 -4.30 -5.40
C LEU A 210 12.75 -5.55 -6.14
N TRP A 211 12.93 -6.67 -5.40
CA TRP A 211 13.38 -7.92 -5.99
C TRP A 211 12.35 -8.54 -6.95
N VAL A 212 11.05 -8.42 -6.64
CA VAL A 212 9.98 -8.81 -7.56
C VAL A 212 10.08 -8.02 -8.86
N VAL A 213 10.17 -6.68 -8.77
CA VAL A 213 10.26 -5.81 -9.96
C VAL A 213 11.48 -6.15 -10.81
N VAL A 214 12.65 -6.26 -10.19
CA VAL A 214 13.91 -6.60 -10.88
C VAL A 214 13.81 -7.95 -11.57
N SER A 215 13.31 -8.97 -10.87
CA SER A 215 13.18 -10.31 -11.42
C SER A 215 12.19 -10.39 -12.59
N VAL A 216 11.14 -9.58 -12.58
CA VAL A 216 10.18 -9.50 -13.71
C VAL A 216 10.79 -8.78 -14.90
N ILE A 217 11.49 -7.66 -14.68
CA ILE A 217 12.23 -6.98 -15.74
C ILE A 217 13.23 -7.93 -16.40
N ALA A 218 13.92 -8.74 -15.60
CA ALA A 218 14.84 -9.75 -16.12
C ALA A 218 14.15 -10.77 -17.04
N VAL A 219 12.98 -11.30 -16.63
CA VAL A 219 12.20 -12.26 -17.47
C VAL A 219 11.75 -11.59 -18.78
N VAL A 220 11.34 -10.33 -18.73
CA VAL A 220 10.96 -9.58 -19.93
C VAL A 220 12.16 -9.38 -20.85
N LEU A 221 13.31 -9.00 -20.32
CA LEU A 221 14.55 -8.82 -21.09
C LEU A 221 15.07 -10.16 -21.64
N GLU A 222 14.93 -11.26 -20.89
CA GLU A 222 15.28 -12.62 -21.35
C GLU A 222 14.50 -13.02 -22.62
N SER A 223 13.28 -12.48 -22.82
CA SER A 223 12.48 -12.76 -24.03
C SER A 223 13.09 -12.17 -25.31
N VAL A 224 13.99 -11.19 -25.20
CA VAL A 224 14.67 -10.57 -26.34
C VAL A 224 15.86 -11.43 -26.75
N MET A 225 15.79 -12.07 -27.94
CA MET A 225 16.79 -13.04 -28.40
C MET A 225 18.23 -12.53 -28.32
N SER A 226 18.48 -11.29 -28.72
CA SER A 226 19.82 -10.67 -28.68
C SER A 226 20.36 -10.56 -27.25
N VAL A 227 19.50 -10.24 -26.28
CA VAL A 227 19.85 -10.08 -24.87
C VAL A 227 20.02 -11.45 -24.21
N HIS A 228 19.16 -12.41 -24.54
CA HIS A 228 19.25 -13.76 -24.03
C HIS A 228 20.60 -14.43 -24.32
N TYR A 229 21.09 -14.32 -25.56
CA TYR A 229 22.40 -14.89 -25.93
C TYR A 229 23.58 -14.23 -25.20
N LEU A 230 23.44 -12.95 -24.84
CA LEU A 230 24.49 -12.18 -24.16
C LEU A 230 24.53 -12.43 -22.65
N LEU A 231 23.38 -12.66 -22.02
CA LEU A 231 23.16 -12.61 -20.57
C LEU A 231 22.57 -13.92 -20.01
N ASN A 232 22.70 -15.04 -20.71
CA ASN A 232 22.04 -16.29 -20.32
C ASN A 232 22.41 -16.75 -18.89
N ILE A 233 23.70 -16.68 -18.54
CA ILE A 233 24.17 -17.09 -17.22
C ILE A 233 23.66 -16.13 -16.14
N GLU A 234 23.71 -14.84 -16.41
CA GLU A 234 23.25 -13.79 -15.49
C GLU A 234 21.76 -13.91 -15.20
N PHE A 235 20.94 -14.21 -16.20
CA PHE A 235 19.51 -14.44 -16.01
C PHE A 235 19.23 -15.68 -15.16
N ILE A 236 19.95 -16.79 -15.40
CA ILE A 236 19.80 -18.02 -14.61
C ILE A 236 20.19 -17.75 -13.15
N VAL A 237 21.32 -17.08 -12.91
CA VAL A 237 21.78 -16.75 -11.56
C VAL A 237 20.79 -15.83 -10.85
N MET A 238 20.32 -14.79 -11.56
CA MET A 238 19.37 -13.83 -11.00
C MET A 238 18.03 -14.49 -10.67
N ASP A 239 17.53 -15.38 -11.53
CA ASP A 239 16.31 -16.13 -11.26
C ASP A 239 16.46 -17.08 -10.08
N ALA A 240 17.60 -17.79 -9.99
CA ALA A 240 17.90 -18.67 -8.85
C ALA A 240 17.96 -17.88 -7.51
N ILE A 241 18.58 -16.71 -7.51
CA ILE A 241 18.61 -15.84 -6.34
C ILE A 241 17.20 -15.36 -5.98
N ALA A 242 16.41 -14.91 -6.97
CA ALA A 242 15.02 -14.48 -6.76
C ALA A 242 14.17 -15.58 -6.13
N VAL A 243 14.24 -16.80 -6.68
CA VAL A 243 13.52 -17.97 -6.15
C VAL A 243 14.01 -18.32 -4.76
N GLY A 244 15.32 -18.24 -4.49
CA GLY A 244 15.89 -18.43 -3.15
C GLY A 244 15.30 -17.47 -2.12
N ILE A 245 15.26 -16.17 -2.45
CA ILE A 245 14.69 -15.11 -1.60
C ILE A 245 13.20 -15.36 -1.35
N PHE A 246 12.42 -15.62 -2.40
CA PHE A 246 10.98 -15.84 -2.28
C PHE A 246 10.64 -17.15 -1.55
N SER A 247 11.45 -18.20 -1.73
CA SER A 247 11.28 -19.44 -1.00
C SER A 247 11.58 -19.25 0.49
N LEU A 248 12.62 -18.49 0.83
CA LEU A 248 12.94 -18.13 2.21
C LEU A 248 11.80 -17.34 2.84
N GLU A 249 11.29 -16.30 2.15
CA GLU A 249 10.13 -15.52 2.59
C GLU A 249 8.92 -16.43 2.85
N TYR A 250 8.58 -17.31 1.90
CA TYR A 250 7.49 -18.28 2.03
C TYR A 250 7.64 -19.17 3.26
N CYS A 251 8.82 -19.74 3.46
CA CYS A 251 9.13 -20.57 4.63
C CYS A 251 9.04 -19.78 5.94
N MET A 252 9.56 -18.55 5.97
CA MET A 252 9.47 -17.67 7.14
C MET A 252 8.03 -17.37 7.50
N ARG A 253 7.18 -17.01 6.52
CA ARG A 253 5.75 -16.76 6.71
C ARG A 253 5.02 -17.99 7.24
N LEU A 254 5.29 -19.15 6.67
CA LEU A 254 4.69 -20.42 7.12
C LEU A 254 5.14 -20.82 8.54
N TYR A 255 6.39 -20.50 8.89
CA TYR A 255 6.95 -20.80 10.23
C TYR A 255 6.30 -19.93 11.32
N CYS A 256 6.12 -18.61 11.06
CA CYS A 256 5.67 -17.67 12.07
C CYS A 256 4.16 -17.39 12.06
N CYS A 257 3.38 -17.90 11.10
CA CYS A 257 1.92 -17.66 11.03
C CYS A 257 1.15 -18.09 12.28
N VAL A 258 1.70 -18.98 13.11
CA VAL A 258 1.07 -19.46 14.36
C VAL A 258 0.95 -18.35 15.41
N GLU A 259 1.69 -17.25 15.28
CA GLU A 259 1.57 -16.07 16.17
C GLU A 259 0.35 -15.20 15.82
N GLU A 260 -0.23 -15.37 14.63
CA GLU A 260 -1.46 -14.69 14.21
C GLU A 260 -2.70 -15.25 14.93
N PRO A 261 -3.64 -14.40 15.37
CA PRO A 261 -4.82 -14.82 16.15
C PRO A 261 -5.67 -15.89 15.47
N GLY A 262 -5.71 -15.93 14.13
CA GLY A 262 -6.50 -16.87 13.32
C GLY A 262 -5.85 -18.23 13.07
N TYR A 263 -4.57 -18.43 13.43
CA TYR A 263 -3.74 -19.58 13.01
C TYR A 263 -2.98 -20.27 14.15
N LYS A 264 -3.49 -20.21 15.38
CA LYS A 264 -2.82 -20.69 16.61
C LYS A 264 -2.45 -22.18 16.61
N HIS A 265 -3.05 -23.01 15.75
CA HIS A 265 -2.78 -24.45 15.72
C HIS A 265 -1.49 -24.76 14.94
N ALA A 266 -0.58 -25.54 15.53
CA ALA A 266 0.76 -25.75 14.98
C ALA A 266 0.77 -26.37 13.57
N VAL A 267 -0.11 -27.30 13.24
CA VAL A 267 -0.20 -27.96 11.93
C VAL A 267 -1.36 -27.41 11.10
N LEU A 268 -2.57 -27.44 11.66
CA LEU A 268 -3.78 -26.96 10.97
C LEU A 268 -3.72 -25.47 10.66
N GLY A 269 -3.11 -24.66 11.53
CA GLY A 269 -2.88 -23.24 11.29
C GLY A 269 -1.98 -23.00 10.07
N ARG A 270 -0.87 -23.75 9.95
CA ARG A 270 0.03 -23.66 8.79
C ARG A 270 -0.63 -24.12 7.50
N LEU A 271 -1.42 -25.20 7.54
CA LEU A 271 -2.17 -25.66 6.37
C LEU A 271 -3.25 -24.65 5.95
N LYS A 272 -3.94 -24.05 6.92
CA LYS A 272 -4.91 -22.98 6.64
C LYS A 272 -4.23 -21.76 6.04
N GLN A 273 -3.07 -21.36 6.58
CA GLN A 273 -2.26 -20.26 6.04
C GLN A 273 -1.76 -20.58 4.63
N ALA A 274 -1.24 -21.77 4.37
CA ALA A 274 -0.78 -22.19 3.05
C ALA A 274 -1.87 -22.14 1.98
N LYS A 275 -3.15 -22.31 2.37
CA LYS A 275 -4.32 -22.18 1.49
C LYS A 275 -4.83 -20.74 1.36
N SER A 276 -4.30 -19.78 2.10
CA SER A 276 -4.69 -18.37 1.95
C SER A 276 -4.28 -17.85 0.57
N THR A 277 -5.08 -16.96 -0.01
CA THR A 277 -4.84 -16.39 -1.34
C THR A 277 -3.43 -15.83 -1.47
N SER A 278 -2.97 -15.13 -0.46
CA SER A 278 -1.64 -14.51 -0.41
C SER A 278 -0.52 -15.56 -0.46
N MET A 279 -0.65 -16.67 0.30
CA MET A 279 0.36 -17.74 0.31
C MET A 279 0.31 -18.60 -0.96
N VAL A 280 -0.87 -18.77 -1.56
CA VAL A 280 -1.00 -19.43 -2.88
C VAL A 280 -0.27 -18.61 -3.95
N ILE A 281 -0.41 -17.29 -3.94
CA ILE A 281 0.33 -16.39 -4.85
C ILE A 281 1.84 -16.52 -4.63
N ASP A 282 2.31 -16.53 -3.38
CA ASP A 282 3.72 -16.71 -3.07
C ASP A 282 4.25 -18.06 -3.57
N PHE A 283 3.46 -19.13 -3.42
CA PHE A 283 3.80 -20.45 -3.94
C PHE A 283 3.85 -20.47 -5.47
N LEU A 284 2.86 -19.90 -6.15
CA LEU A 284 2.83 -19.79 -7.60
C LEU A 284 4.00 -19.00 -8.18
N ALA A 285 4.53 -18.03 -7.43
CA ALA A 285 5.69 -17.24 -7.84
C ALA A 285 7.00 -18.04 -7.90
N ILE A 286 7.12 -19.12 -7.11
CA ILE A 286 8.31 -19.98 -7.04
C ILE A 286 8.14 -21.29 -7.79
N LEU A 287 6.91 -21.77 -7.96
CA LEU A 287 6.58 -23.07 -8.52
C LEU A 287 7.16 -23.31 -9.94
N PRO A 288 7.11 -22.37 -10.89
CA PRO A 288 7.61 -22.59 -12.26
C PRO A 288 9.09 -22.98 -12.29
N PHE A 289 9.91 -22.36 -11.46
CA PHE A 289 11.34 -22.68 -11.36
C PHE A 289 11.56 -24.12 -10.90
N PHE A 290 10.87 -24.55 -9.84
CA PHE A 290 11.01 -25.92 -9.34
C PHE A 290 10.49 -26.96 -10.35
N LEU A 291 9.39 -26.66 -11.04
CA LEU A 291 8.89 -27.54 -12.10
C LEU A 291 9.91 -27.66 -13.23
N GLU A 292 10.51 -26.55 -13.66
CA GLU A 292 11.54 -26.56 -14.71
C GLU A 292 12.76 -27.38 -14.27
N VAL A 293 13.26 -27.22 -13.05
CA VAL A 293 14.43 -27.93 -12.53
C VAL A 293 14.17 -29.43 -12.37
N PHE A 294 13.00 -29.83 -11.83
CA PHE A 294 12.74 -31.24 -11.53
C PHE A 294 12.17 -32.03 -12.70
N LEU A 295 11.41 -31.39 -13.59
CA LEU A 295 10.69 -32.07 -14.66
C LEU A 295 11.26 -31.84 -16.08
N HIS A 296 12.32 -31.03 -16.21
CA HIS A 296 12.91 -30.72 -17.52
C HIS A 296 13.38 -31.98 -18.30
N HIS A 297 13.68 -33.08 -17.61
CA HIS A 297 14.06 -34.35 -18.24
C HIS A 297 12.88 -35.11 -18.83
N LEU A 298 11.64 -34.80 -18.41
CA LEU A 298 10.42 -35.52 -18.82
C LEU A 298 9.63 -34.79 -19.90
N PHE A 299 9.67 -33.46 -19.87
CA PHE A 299 8.86 -32.59 -20.75
C PHE A 299 9.65 -31.36 -21.18
N ASP A 300 9.35 -30.83 -22.38
CA ASP A 300 9.81 -29.49 -22.78
C ASP A 300 8.97 -28.43 -22.06
N LEU A 301 9.52 -27.91 -20.96
CA LEU A 301 8.83 -26.98 -20.07
C LEU A 301 9.20 -25.51 -20.35
N ARG A 302 9.71 -25.17 -21.55
CA ARG A 302 10.10 -23.80 -21.90
C ARG A 302 8.95 -22.81 -21.74
N PHE A 303 7.70 -23.25 -21.93
CA PHE A 303 6.53 -22.41 -21.71
C PHE A 303 6.37 -21.96 -20.23
N LEU A 304 6.94 -22.71 -19.26
CA LEU A 304 6.89 -22.33 -17.85
C LEU A 304 7.64 -21.01 -17.56
N ARG A 305 8.53 -20.57 -18.46
CA ARG A 305 9.22 -19.28 -18.33
C ARG A 305 8.22 -18.12 -18.28
N VAL A 306 7.15 -18.18 -19.04
CA VAL A 306 6.08 -17.16 -19.03
C VAL A 306 5.39 -17.12 -17.67
N PHE A 307 5.20 -18.26 -17.01
CA PHE A 307 4.58 -18.29 -15.68
C PHE A 307 5.46 -17.69 -14.57
N ARG A 308 6.77 -17.44 -14.80
CA ARG A 308 7.60 -16.66 -13.90
C ARG A 308 7.07 -15.24 -13.71
N LEU A 309 6.29 -14.69 -14.66
CA LEU A 309 5.59 -13.41 -14.54
C LEU A 309 4.52 -13.42 -13.44
N LEU A 310 4.02 -14.59 -12.99
CA LEU A 310 3.08 -14.69 -11.86
C LEU A 310 3.64 -14.09 -10.57
N ARG A 311 4.97 -13.93 -10.45
CA ARG A 311 5.57 -13.24 -9.31
C ARG A 311 5.14 -11.77 -9.19
N LEU A 312 4.65 -11.13 -10.27
CA LEU A 312 4.00 -9.82 -10.21
C LEU A 312 2.81 -9.78 -9.25
N LEU A 313 2.07 -10.91 -9.14
CA LEU A 313 0.94 -11.00 -8.23
C LEU A 313 1.37 -10.82 -6.75
N LYS A 314 2.64 -11.01 -6.40
CA LYS A 314 3.16 -10.72 -5.05
C LYS A 314 3.00 -9.24 -4.69
N LEU A 315 3.03 -8.32 -5.67
CA LEU A 315 2.86 -6.89 -5.43
C LEU A 315 1.47 -6.55 -4.89
N THR A 316 0.46 -7.39 -5.14
CA THR A 316 -0.91 -7.20 -4.64
C THR A 316 -0.99 -7.16 -3.11
N ARG A 317 -0.04 -7.78 -2.42
CA ARG A 317 0.03 -7.78 -0.96
C ARG A 317 0.46 -6.43 -0.39
N TYR A 318 1.31 -5.71 -1.11
CA TYR A 318 1.97 -4.50 -0.64
C TYR A 318 1.20 -3.21 -0.95
N THR A 319 0.07 -3.33 -1.66
CA THR A 319 -0.79 -2.20 -2.03
C THR A 319 -2.17 -2.33 -1.38
N GLY A 320 -2.55 -1.37 -0.53
CA GLY A 320 -3.88 -1.33 0.10
C GLY A 320 -5.01 -1.28 -0.93
N ALA A 321 -4.82 -0.51 -2.01
CA ALA A 321 -5.80 -0.41 -3.11
C ALA A 321 -6.12 -1.78 -3.75
N THR A 322 -5.11 -2.65 -3.88
CA THR A 322 -5.33 -3.98 -4.44
C THR A 322 -6.13 -4.89 -3.48
N GLN A 323 -5.92 -4.73 -2.17
CA GLN A 323 -6.71 -5.47 -1.18
C GLN A 323 -8.18 -5.05 -1.24
N THR A 324 -8.48 -3.75 -1.26
CA THR A 324 -9.84 -3.22 -1.43
C THR A 324 -10.47 -3.73 -2.74
N LEU A 325 -9.74 -3.68 -3.86
CA LEU A 325 -10.22 -4.19 -5.14
C LEU A 325 -10.55 -5.70 -5.07
N THR A 326 -9.68 -6.49 -4.45
CA THR A 326 -9.89 -7.94 -4.30
C THR A 326 -11.12 -8.24 -3.43
N GLN A 327 -11.34 -7.47 -2.37
CA GLN A 327 -12.53 -7.60 -1.52
C GLN A 327 -13.81 -7.25 -2.29
N VAL A 328 -13.80 -6.17 -3.08
CA VAL A 328 -14.93 -5.76 -3.92
C VAL A 328 -15.26 -6.85 -4.95
N ILE A 329 -14.25 -7.37 -5.67
CA ILE A 329 -14.45 -8.44 -6.66
C ILE A 329 -15.01 -9.70 -5.98
N ALA A 330 -14.46 -10.10 -4.83
CA ALA A 330 -14.93 -11.29 -4.10
C ALA A 330 -16.38 -11.14 -3.62
N ARG A 331 -16.75 -9.96 -3.17
CA ARG A 331 -18.12 -9.64 -2.72
C ARG A 331 -19.11 -9.67 -3.88
N GLU A 332 -18.75 -9.07 -5.01
CA GLU A 332 -19.61 -8.93 -6.18
C GLU A 332 -19.51 -10.13 -7.14
N TRP A 333 -18.72 -11.15 -6.81
CA TRP A 333 -18.49 -12.32 -7.66
C TRP A 333 -19.77 -12.98 -8.18
N PRO A 334 -20.87 -13.17 -7.38
CA PRO A 334 -22.09 -13.77 -7.88
C PRO A 334 -22.74 -12.95 -9.00
N VAL A 335 -22.72 -11.62 -8.88
CA VAL A 335 -23.34 -10.71 -9.87
C VAL A 335 -22.46 -10.59 -11.11
N LEU A 336 -21.13 -10.48 -10.91
CA LEU A 336 -20.15 -10.50 -12.00
C LEU A 336 -20.21 -11.83 -12.77
N GLY A 337 -20.35 -12.96 -12.09
CA GLY A 337 -20.50 -14.27 -12.70
C GLY A 337 -21.79 -14.40 -13.51
N ALA A 338 -22.90 -13.89 -12.99
CA ALA A 338 -24.17 -13.86 -13.73
C ALA A 338 -24.08 -12.99 -14.98
N SER A 339 -23.49 -11.79 -14.89
CA SER A 339 -23.27 -10.92 -16.06
C SER A 339 -22.34 -11.56 -17.09
N GLY A 340 -21.25 -12.21 -16.64
CA GLY A 340 -20.34 -12.96 -17.48
C GLY A 340 -21.03 -14.13 -18.22
N PHE A 341 -21.94 -14.81 -17.54
CA PHE A 341 -22.74 -15.87 -18.17
C PHE A 341 -23.66 -15.33 -19.28
N VAL A 342 -24.34 -14.19 -19.05
CA VAL A 342 -25.16 -13.53 -20.07
C VAL A 342 -24.30 -13.07 -21.25
N MET A 343 -23.10 -12.52 -20.98
CA MET A 343 -22.15 -12.17 -22.04
C MET A 343 -21.73 -13.38 -22.87
N LEU A 344 -21.44 -14.51 -22.21
CA LEU A 344 -21.08 -15.74 -22.89
C LEU A 344 -22.22 -16.26 -23.82
N LEU A 345 -23.46 -16.23 -23.32
CA LEU A 345 -24.63 -16.60 -24.14
C LEU A 345 -24.77 -15.69 -25.35
N LEU A 346 -24.60 -14.36 -25.18
CA LEU A 346 -24.67 -13.41 -26.28
C LEU A 346 -23.55 -13.66 -27.31
N VAL A 347 -22.34 -13.95 -26.86
CA VAL A 347 -21.19 -14.26 -27.72
C VAL A 347 -21.47 -15.53 -28.54
N VAL A 348 -21.94 -16.61 -27.91
CA VAL A 348 -22.24 -17.87 -28.58
C VAL A 348 -23.40 -17.71 -29.59
N LEU A 349 -24.43 -16.95 -29.21
CA LEU A 349 -25.54 -16.63 -30.10
C LEU A 349 -25.06 -15.84 -31.33
N THR A 350 -24.30 -14.78 -31.11
CA THR A 350 -23.72 -13.92 -32.15
C THR A 350 -22.83 -14.74 -33.10
N ALA A 351 -21.97 -15.58 -32.53
CA ALA A 351 -21.08 -16.45 -33.30
C ALA A 351 -21.84 -17.46 -34.17
N SER A 352 -22.88 -18.09 -33.60
CA SER A 352 -23.69 -19.06 -34.28
C SER A 352 -24.48 -18.43 -35.45
N LEU A 353 -25.04 -17.23 -35.22
CA LEU A 353 -25.73 -16.49 -36.28
C LEU A 353 -24.74 -15.97 -37.34
N GLY A 354 -23.54 -15.50 -36.91
CA GLY A 354 -22.46 -15.11 -37.81
C GLY A 354 -22.06 -16.27 -38.74
N TYR A 355 -21.84 -17.45 -38.17
CA TYR A 355 -21.56 -18.65 -38.92
C TYR A 355 -22.70 -18.98 -39.91
N LEU A 356 -23.95 -18.95 -39.44
CA LEU A 356 -25.13 -19.28 -40.27
C LEU A 356 -25.26 -18.36 -41.50
N PHE A 357 -25.03 -17.06 -41.34
CA PHE A 357 -25.26 -16.09 -42.42
C PHE A 357 -24.05 -15.86 -43.32
N GLU A 358 -22.83 -16.14 -42.83
CA GLU A 358 -21.58 -15.76 -43.53
C GLU A 358 -20.78 -16.97 -44.05
N HIS A 359 -21.00 -18.18 -43.53
CA HIS A 359 -20.19 -19.34 -43.88
C HIS A 359 -20.21 -19.65 -45.41
N GLU A 360 -21.37 -19.57 -46.05
CA GLU A 360 -21.47 -19.83 -47.50
C GLU A 360 -20.76 -18.74 -48.32
N ALA A 361 -20.79 -17.48 -47.87
CA ALA A 361 -20.17 -16.35 -48.55
C ALA A 361 -18.68 -16.22 -48.27
N GLN A 362 -18.24 -16.63 -47.09
CA GLN A 362 -16.85 -16.51 -46.60
C GLN A 362 -16.41 -17.76 -45.82
N PRO A 363 -16.31 -18.95 -46.47
CA PRO A 363 -16.00 -20.21 -45.80
C PRO A 363 -14.64 -20.22 -45.08
N GLU A 364 -13.67 -19.40 -45.51
CA GLU A 364 -12.34 -19.30 -44.88
C GLU A 364 -12.35 -18.46 -43.61
N LYS A 365 -13.24 -17.46 -43.54
CA LYS A 365 -13.30 -16.52 -42.39
C LYS A 365 -14.29 -16.96 -41.31
N PHE A 366 -15.40 -17.54 -41.71
CA PHE A 366 -16.41 -18.13 -40.84
C PHE A 366 -16.42 -19.65 -41.00
N GLU A 367 -15.24 -20.28 -40.88
CA GLU A 367 -15.02 -21.70 -41.10
C GLU A 367 -15.88 -22.57 -40.18
N ASN A 368 -15.96 -22.18 -38.91
CA ASN A 368 -16.67 -22.91 -37.87
C ASN A 368 -17.13 -21.95 -36.77
N ILE A 369 -17.96 -22.46 -35.84
CA ILE A 369 -18.44 -21.63 -34.69
C ILE A 369 -17.31 -21.13 -33.80
N PRO A 370 -16.27 -21.90 -33.41
CA PRO A 370 -15.13 -21.38 -32.67
C PRO A 370 -14.43 -20.18 -33.32
N GLN A 371 -14.23 -20.20 -34.64
CA GLN A 371 -13.69 -19.06 -35.39
C GLN A 371 -14.62 -17.85 -35.35
N SER A 372 -15.93 -18.11 -35.47
CA SER A 372 -16.95 -17.07 -35.35
C SER A 372 -17.05 -16.50 -33.93
N ILE A 373 -16.72 -17.27 -32.87
CA ILE A 373 -16.64 -16.78 -31.50
C ILE A 373 -15.55 -15.69 -31.37
N TYR A 374 -14.38 -15.89 -31.99
CA TYR A 374 -13.34 -14.86 -32.01
C TYR A 374 -13.89 -13.54 -32.58
N TRP A 375 -14.53 -13.59 -33.78
CA TRP A 375 -15.16 -12.43 -34.38
C TRP A 375 -16.25 -11.81 -33.48
N ALA A 376 -17.12 -12.63 -32.90
CA ALA A 376 -18.20 -12.16 -32.05
C ALA A 376 -17.65 -11.41 -30.79
N VAL A 377 -16.63 -11.96 -30.12
CA VAL A 377 -16.01 -11.34 -28.96
C VAL A 377 -15.42 -9.98 -29.30
N ILE A 378 -14.58 -9.90 -30.35
CA ILE A 378 -13.93 -8.63 -30.73
C ILE A 378 -14.93 -7.57 -31.19
N THR A 379 -16.05 -8.00 -31.80
CA THR A 379 -17.10 -7.10 -32.27
C THR A 379 -17.95 -6.60 -31.10
N LEU A 380 -18.45 -7.47 -30.23
CA LEU A 380 -19.29 -7.11 -29.08
C LEU A 380 -18.51 -6.34 -28.00
N ALA A 381 -17.21 -6.63 -27.83
CA ALA A 381 -16.32 -5.87 -26.96
C ALA A 381 -15.86 -4.54 -27.58
N SER A 382 -16.34 -4.17 -28.76
CA SER A 382 -16.00 -2.93 -29.48
C SER A 382 -14.51 -2.78 -29.83
N VAL A 383 -13.75 -3.89 -29.93
CA VAL A 383 -12.36 -3.89 -30.36
C VAL A 383 -12.26 -3.76 -31.89
N GLY A 384 -12.97 -4.62 -32.65
CA GLY A 384 -13.20 -4.51 -34.08
C GLY A 384 -11.93 -4.46 -34.94
N TYR A 385 -11.06 -5.47 -34.90
CA TYR A 385 -9.83 -5.50 -35.72
C TYR A 385 -10.12 -5.43 -37.23
N GLY A 386 -11.30 -5.89 -37.68
CA GLY A 386 -11.70 -5.83 -39.09
C GLY A 386 -11.13 -6.97 -39.99
N ASP A 387 -10.38 -7.90 -39.43
CA ASP A 387 -9.82 -9.08 -40.09
C ASP A 387 -10.93 -10.06 -40.53
N ILE A 388 -11.95 -10.18 -39.68
CA ILE A 388 -13.20 -10.92 -39.98
C ILE A 388 -14.36 -9.92 -39.86
N SER A 389 -15.18 -9.83 -40.91
CA SER A 389 -16.35 -8.96 -40.94
C SER A 389 -17.42 -9.50 -41.87
N PRO A 390 -18.73 -9.33 -41.56
CA PRO A 390 -19.83 -9.79 -42.42
C PRO A 390 -19.87 -9.07 -43.76
N VAL A 391 -20.11 -9.84 -44.85
CA VAL A 391 -20.26 -9.30 -46.19
C VAL A 391 -21.71 -9.43 -46.69
N THR A 392 -22.47 -10.41 -46.16
CA THR A 392 -23.89 -10.58 -46.54
C THR A 392 -24.77 -9.48 -45.96
N ALA A 393 -25.86 -9.16 -46.66
CA ALA A 393 -26.83 -8.16 -46.16
C ALA A 393 -27.46 -8.62 -44.82
N ALA A 394 -27.81 -9.91 -44.71
CA ALA A 394 -28.37 -10.48 -43.48
C ALA A 394 -27.37 -10.44 -42.31
N GLY A 395 -26.11 -10.83 -42.56
CA GLY A 395 -25.04 -10.79 -41.57
C GLY A 395 -24.77 -9.37 -41.08
N ARG A 396 -24.78 -8.35 -41.95
CA ARG A 396 -24.61 -6.96 -41.57
C ARG A 396 -25.74 -6.43 -40.70
N VAL A 397 -27.00 -6.70 -41.06
CA VAL A 397 -28.17 -6.27 -40.26
C VAL A 397 -28.15 -6.95 -38.89
N MET A 398 -27.91 -8.24 -38.83
CA MET A 398 -27.76 -8.99 -37.60
C MET A 398 -26.65 -8.42 -36.73
N THR A 399 -25.48 -8.11 -37.31
CA THR A 399 -24.33 -7.56 -36.58
C THR A 399 -24.66 -6.21 -35.96
N ILE A 400 -25.36 -5.31 -36.70
CA ILE A 400 -25.78 -4.01 -36.16
C ILE A 400 -26.68 -4.21 -34.94
N MET A 401 -27.67 -5.10 -35.03
CA MET A 401 -28.59 -5.32 -33.90
C MET A 401 -27.87 -5.91 -32.70
N LEU A 402 -27.03 -6.92 -32.89
CA LEU A 402 -26.31 -7.56 -31.80
C LEU A 402 -25.21 -6.68 -31.21
N ALA A 403 -24.56 -5.83 -32.01
CA ALA A 403 -23.59 -4.88 -31.52
C ALA A 403 -24.22 -3.82 -30.59
N LEU A 404 -25.42 -3.31 -30.94
CA LEU A 404 -26.15 -2.38 -30.07
C LEU A 404 -26.52 -3.02 -28.72
N ILE A 405 -26.97 -4.27 -28.73
CA ILE A 405 -27.24 -5.03 -27.51
C ILE A 405 -25.94 -5.32 -26.75
N GLY A 406 -24.89 -5.69 -27.48
CA GLY A 406 -23.56 -6.01 -26.94
C GLY A 406 -22.95 -4.87 -26.15
N ILE A 407 -22.97 -3.65 -26.68
CA ILE A 407 -22.46 -2.45 -25.99
C ILE A 407 -23.08 -2.32 -24.60
N GLY A 408 -24.42 -2.48 -24.49
CA GLY A 408 -25.11 -2.42 -23.20
C GLY A 408 -24.69 -3.54 -22.24
N ILE A 409 -24.67 -4.78 -22.72
CA ILE A 409 -24.36 -5.96 -21.89
C ILE A 409 -22.89 -5.96 -21.44
N PHE A 410 -21.94 -5.62 -22.32
CA PHE A 410 -20.53 -5.55 -21.98
C PHE A 410 -20.18 -4.39 -21.04
N ALA A 411 -21.00 -3.34 -20.96
CA ALA A 411 -20.84 -2.26 -20.02
C ALA A 411 -21.25 -2.64 -18.57
N ILE A 412 -22.13 -3.63 -18.39
CA ILE A 412 -22.68 -4.00 -17.07
C ILE A 412 -21.61 -4.38 -16.05
N PRO A 413 -20.65 -5.29 -16.32
CA PRO A 413 -19.62 -5.65 -15.33
C PRO A 413 -18.78 -4.47 -14.88
N ALA A 414 -18.40 -3.58 -15.82
CA ALA A 414 -17.62 -2.39 -15.52
C ALA A 414 -18.41 -1.39 -14.64
N ALA A 415 -19.69 -1.18 -14.95
CA ALA A 415 -20.57 -0.30 -14.17
C ALA A 415 -20.80 -0.85 -12.74
N LEU A 416 -21.05 -2.17 -12.63
CA LEU A 416 -21.20 -2.85 -11.34
C LEU A 416 -19.94 -2.73 -10.49
N LEU A 417 -18.78 -2.99 -11.08
CA LEU A 417 -17.50 -2.90 -10.35
C LEU A 417 -17.22 -1.46 -9.89
N SER A 418 -17.48 -0.47 -10.74
CA SER A 418 -17.35 0.95 -10.39
C SER A 418 -18.26 1.36 -9.25
N SER A 419 -19.54 0.93 -9.29
CA SER A 419 -20.50 1.20 -8.21
C SER A 419 -20.09 0.54 -6.90
N ALA A 420 -19.72 -0.75 -6.95
CA ALA A 420 -19.30 -1.50 -5.77
C ALA A 420 -18.01 -0.96 -5.14
N PHE A 421 -17.06 -0.47 -5.95
CA PHE A 421 -15.87 0.20 -5.46
C PHE A 421 -16.20 1.52 -4.75
N SER A 422 -17.09 2.33 -5.33
CA SER A 422 -17.56 3.56 -4.70
C SER A 422 -18.30 3.30 -3.38
N ASP A 423 -19.12 2.25 -3.32
CA ASP A 423 -19.80 1.82 -2.10
C ASP A 423 -18.82 1.32 -1.04
N GLN A 424 -17.78 0.59 -1.44
CA GLN A 424 -16.74 0.13 -0.51
C GLN A 424 -15.98 1.31 0.11
N LEU A 425 -15.58 2.29 -0.68
CA LEU A 425 -14.93 3.51 -0.18
C LEU A 425 -15.85 4.27 0.80
N ARG A 426 -17.16 4.31 0.51
CA ARG A 426 -18.15 4.93 1.41
C ARG A 426 -18.22 4.17 2.75
N ILE A 427 -18.26 2.84 2.73
CA ILE A 427 -18.27 2.01 3.93
C ILE A 427 -16.99 2.23 4.75
N GLU A 428 -15.83 2.24 4.10
CA GLU A 428 -14.54 2.48 4.78
C GLU A 428 -14.50 3.88 5.42
N ARG A 429 -15.02 4.91 4.75
CA ARG A 429 -15.15 6.26 5.32
C ARG A 429 -16.11 6.31 6.52
N GLU A 430 -17.24 5.61 6.45
CA GLU A 430 -18.19 5.51 7.57
C GLU A 430 -17.57 4.75 8.76
N THR A 431 -16.80 3.70 8.50
CA THR A 431 -16.06 2.96 9.53
C THR A 431 -15.04 3.86 10.22
N MET A 432 -14.23 4.59 9.44
CA MET A 432 -13.27 5.55 9.99
C MET A 432 -13.95 6.62 10.84
N LYS A 433 -15.14 7.10 10.43
CA LYS A 433 -15.93 8.05 11.23
C LYS A 433 -16.36 7.44 12.57
N ASN A 434 -16.78 6.16 12.58
CA ASN A 434 -17.19 5.47 13.80
C ASN A 434 -15.98 5.22 14.72
N ASP A 435 -14.83 4.85 14.16
CA ASP A 435 -13.59 4.67 14.90
C ASP A 435 -13.13 6.01 15.53
N LEU A 436 -13.24 7.11 14.79
CA LEU A 436 -13.02 8.46 15.32
C LEU A 436 -13.93 8.79 16.49
N LEU A 437 -15.24 8.52 16.39
CA LEU A 437 -16.18 8.70 17.50
C LEU A 437 -15.83 7.86 18.73
N HIS A 438 -15.25 6.70 18.50
CA HIS A 438 -14.79 5.80 19.56
C HIS A 438 -13.51 6.32 20.23
N MET A 439 -12.52 6.77 19.44
CA MET A 439 -11.28 7.39 19.92
C MET A 439 -11.55 8.67 20.72
N MET A 440 -12.52 9.46 20.29
CA MET A 440 -12.93 10.67 21.00
C MET A 440 -13.87 10.42 22.19
N SER A 441 -14.16 9.17 22.55
CA SER A 441 -15.14 8.84 23.62
C SER A 441 -14.73 9.33 25.01
N ASP A 442 -13.45 9.55 25.26
CA ASP A 442 -12.89 10.15 26.49
C ASP A 442 -12.75 11.68 26.42
N GLY A 443 -13.13 12.31 25.30
CA GLY A 443 -13.03 13.75 25.07
C GLY A 443 -11.64 14.26 24.69
N HIS A 444 -10.68 13.36 24.50
CA HIS A 444 -9.31 13.68 24.14
C HIS A 444 -8.84 12.82 22.98
N LEU A 445 -8.18 13.45 22.00
CA LEU A 445 -7.48 12.76 20.91
C LEU A 445 -5.97 12.76 21.26
N SER A 446 -5.40 11.59 21.44
CA SER A 446 -3.95 11.46 21.67
C SER A 446 -3.16 11.65 20.36
N MET A 447 -1.87 11.97 20.46
CA MET A 447 -1.01 12.10 19.29
C MET A 447 -0.89 10.78 18.49
N GLU A 448 -0.91 9.64 19.15
CA GLU A 448 -0.87 8.33 18.50
C GLU A 448 -2.16 8.06 17.72
N GLU A 449 -3.32 8.37 18.29
CA GLU A 449 -4.62 8.26 17.62
C GLU A 449 -4.75 9.22 16.44
N ALA A 450 -4.28 10.48 16.60
CA ALA A 450 -4.24 11.46 15.51
C ALA A 450 -3.38 10.99 14.34
N LYS A 451 -2.26 10.32 14.62
CA LYS A 451 -1.40 9.74 13.57
C LYS A 451 -2.07 8.58 12.85
N VAL A 452 -2.67 7.65 13.58
CA VAL A 452 -3.42 6.51 12.99
C VAL A 452 -4.57 7.03 12.12
N LEU A 453 -5.30 8.05 12.60
CA LEU A 453 -6.39 8.67 11.87
C LEU A 453 -5.92 9.35 10.58
N ASN A 454 -4.79 10.04 10.62
CA ASN A 454 -4.18 10.69 9.47
C ASN A 454 -3.71 9.66 8.41
N ASP A 455 -3.07 8.57 8.84
CA ASP A 455 -2.65 7.48 7.95
C ASP A 455 -3.86 6.85 7.24
N GLU A 456 -4.94 6.63 7.98
CA GLU A 456 -6.18 6.09 7.43
C GLU A 456 -6.87 7.08 6.47
N ALA A 457 -6.90 8.36 6.82
CA ALA A 457 -7.44 9.42 5.96
C ALA A 457 -6.66 9.52 4.63
N LYS A 458 -5.34 9.43 4.67
CA LYS A 458 -4.50 9.37 3.46
C LYS A 458 -4.82 8.14 2.60
N ARG A 459 -4.98 6.98 3.22
CA ARG A 459 -5.35 5.75 2.53
C ARG A 459 -6.70 5.89 1.80
N LEU A 460 -7.66 6.57 2.41
CA LEU A 460 -9.00 6.81 1.88
C LEU A 460 -9.08 8.05 0.96
N HIS A 461 -7.95 8.72 0.70
CA HIS A 461 -7.89 9.96 -0.08
C HIS A 461 -8.83 11.06 0.45
N ILE A 462 -8.95 11.16 1.78
CA ILE A 462 -9.72 12.21 2.47
C ILE A 462 -8.80 13.42 2.61
N SER A 463 -9.29 14.59 2.18
CA SER A 463 -8.53 15.83 2.34
C SER A 463 -8.45 16.24 3.81
N GLU A 464 -7.42 17.04 4.17
CA GLU A 464 -7.25 17.56 5.51
C GLU A 464 -8.45 18.41 5.97
N GLU A 465 -9.04 19.16 5.04
CA GLU A 465 -10.26 19.94 5.29
C GLU A 465 -11.45 19.03 5.61
N GLU A 466 -11.62 17.94 4.85
CA GLU A 466 -12.68 16.96 5.06
C GLU A 466 -12.49 16.20 6.39
N LEU A 467 -11.25 15.83 6.72
CA LEU A 467 -10.91 15.20 8.00
C LEU A 467 -11.22 16.13 9.18
N THR A 468 -10.83 17.39 9.09
CA THR A 468 -11.13 18.41 10.11
C THR A 468 -12.64 18.58 10.30
N LEU A 469 -13.41 18.60 9.22
CA LEU A 469 -14.87 18.69 9.27
C LEU A 469 -15.52 17.46 9.92
N LEU A 470 -14.98 16.25 9.67
CA LEU A 470 -15.43 15.01 10.29
C LEU A 470 -15.20 15.04 11.81
N ILE A 471 -14.04 15.52 12.24
CA ILE A 471 -13.70 15.65 13.67
C ILE A 471 -14.61 16.68 14.35
N GLU A 472 -14.85 17.80 13.71
CA GLU A 472 -15.75 18.83 14.24
C GLU A 472 -17.18 18.31 14.38
N LYS A 473 -17.67 17.55 13.40
CA LYS A 473 -18.97 16.87 13.49
C LYS A 473 -19.01 15.79 14.58
N ALA A 474 -17.95 14.99 14.72
CA ALA A 474 -17.84 13.98 15.75
C ALA A 474 -17.90 14.61 17.14
N ARG A 475 -17.18 15.72 17.32
CA ARG A 475 -17.18 16.49 18.55
C ARG A 475 -18.56 17.06 18.89
N GLN A 476 -19.24 17.69 17.93
CA GLN A 476 -20.60 18.23 18.12
C GLN A 476 -21.59 17.10 18.51
N GLN A 477 -21.48 15.92 17.91
CA GLN A 477 -22.30 14.77 18.28
C GLN A 477 -22.05 14.30 19.72
N GLN A 478 -20.83 14.42 20.18
CA GLN A 478 -20.46 14.03 21.56
C GLN A 478 -20.93 15.07 22.58
N GLU A 479 -20.75 16.37 22.31
CA GLU A 479 -21.30 17.46 23.13
C GLU A 479 -22.82 17.31 23.30
N ILE A 480 -23.54 17.03 22.21
CA ILE A 480 -24.99 16.80 22.28
C ILE A 480 -25.32 15.56 23.12
N LYS A 481 -24.51 14.49 23.02
CA LYS A 481 -24.73 13.25 23.78
C LYS A 481 -24.49 13.43 25.27
N GLU A 482 -23.49 14.25 25.66
CA GLU A 482 -23.25 14.60 27.05
C GLU A 482 -24.33 15.53 27.62
N ASP A 483 -24.75 16.56 26.89
CA ASP A 483 -25.82 17.46 27.31
C ASP A 483 -27.15 16.71 27.51
N VAL A 484 -27.46 15.75 26.63
CA VAL A 484 -28.67 14.91 26.76
C VAL A 484 -28.57 13.93 27.93
N SER A 485 -27.35 13.47 28.29
CA SER A 485 -27.18 12.55 29.42
C SER A 485 -27.22 13.22 30.80
N ILE A 486 -26.98 14.54 30.86
CA ILE A 486 -26.88 15.31 32.10
C ILE A 486 -28.23 15.92 32.52
N MET A 487 -29.25 15.91 31.63
CA MET A 487 -30.55 16.47 31.99
C MET A 487 -31.44 15.43 32.72
N PRO A 488 -31.45 15.44 34.05
CA PRO A 488 -32.28 14.47 34.77
C PRO A 488 -33.75 14.82 34.54
N LEU A 489 -34.54 13.82 34.18
CA LEU A 489 -35.99 13.88 33.90
C LEU A 489 -36.81 14.61 35.02
N HIS A 490 -36.30 14.64 36.25
CA HIS A 490 -36.95 15.33 37.38
C HIS A 490 -36.87 16.87 37.31
N LEU A 491 -35.89 17.45 36.59
CA LEU A 491 -35.82 18.89 36.37
C LEU A 491 -36.83 19.38 35.30
N ILE A 492 -37.21 18.50 34.38
CA ILE A 492 -38.26 18.74 33.39
C ILE A 492 -39.63 18.79 34.07
N ALA A 493 -39.84 18.04 35.17
CA ALA A 493 -41.08 18.00 35.94
C ALA A 493 -41.31 19.27 36.79
N ALA A 494 -40.26 20.06 37.07
CA ALA A 494 -40.38 21.24 37.96
C ALA A 494 -40.95 22.50 37.28
N ASN A 495 -40.96 22.57 35.93
CA ASN A 495 -41.52 23.71 35.19
C ASN A 495 -42.10 23.29 33.82
N PRO A 496 -43.35 22.81 33.82
CA PRO A 496 -43.94 22.06 32.70
C PRO A 496 -44.12 22.87 31.42
N GLU A 497 -44.31 24.18 31.48
CA GLU A 497 -44.55 24.99 30.26
C GLU A 497 -43.23 25.27 29.46
N HIS A 498 -42.16 25.56 30.14
CA HIS A 498 -40.84 25.75 29.48
C HIS A 498 -40.17 24.42 29.12
N ALA A 499 -40.37 23.37 29.91
CA ALA A 499 -39.90 22.04 29.64
C ALA A 499 -40.47 21.44 28.36
N LEU A 500 -41.73 21.73 28.07
CA LEU A 500 -42.41 21.23 26.85
C LEU A 500 -41.84 21.85 25.55
N GLU A 501 -41.50 23.14 25.57
CA GLU A 501 -40.88 23.82 24.42
C GLU A 501 -39.44 23.32 24.18
N HIS A 502 -38.62 23.23 25.23
CA HIS A 502 -37.27 22.67 25.12
C HIS A 502 -37.29 21.22 24.67
N PHE A 503 -38.21 20.39 25.16
CA PHE A 503 -38.35 19.02 24.75
C PHE A 503 -38.81 18.87 23.29
N LYS A 504 -39.70 19.72 22.79
CA LYS A 504 -40.10 19.77 21.37
C LYS A 504 -38.90 20.13 20.46
N VAL A 505 -38.07 21.08 20.86
CA VAL A 505 -36.87 21.46 20.15
C VAL A 505 -35.87 20.31 20.16
N LEU A 506 -35.67 19.67 21.30
CA LEU A 506 -34.76 18.51 21.45
C LEU A 506 -35.20 17.32 20.58
N VAL A 507 -36.50 16.99 20.59
CA VAL A 507 -37.06 15.90 19.76
C VAL A 507 -36.96 16.23 18.26
N SER A 508 -37.13 17.51 17.88
CA SER A 508 -36.95 17.92 16.49
C SER A 508 -35.48 17.82 16.05
N GLN A 509 -34.53 18.17 16.92
CA GLN A 509 -33.09 18.03 16.68
C GLN A 509 -32.65 16.57 16.63
N ILE A 510 -33.15 15.72 17.55
CA ILE A 510 -32.89 14.28 17.54
C ILE A 510 -33.44 13.61 16.27
N ARG A 511 -34.62 14.06 15.77
CA ARG A 511 -35.16 13.61 14.47
C ARG A 511 -34.31 14.04 13.29
N GLN A 512 -33.84 15.29 13.28
CA GLN A 512 -32.95 15.81 12.22
C GLN A 512 -31.58 15.11 12.20
N LEU A 513 -31.08 14.67 13.35
CA LEU A 513 -29.81 13.99 13.50
C LEU A 513 -29.89 12.47 13.22
N GLY A 514 -31.08 11.90 12.94
CA GLY A 514 -31.24 10.47 12.63
C GLY A 514 -30.95 9.52 13.79
N ILE A 515 -30.84 10.01 15.04
CA ILE A 515 -30.43 9.24 16.23
C ILE A 515 -31.57 8.33 16.77
N MET A 516 -32.76 8.39 16.22
CA MET A 516 -33.93 7.61 16.67
C MET A 516 -33.98 6.16 16.15
N THR A 517 -32.87 5.46 16.08
CA THR A 517 -32.87 4.06 15.61
C THR A 517 -32.64 3.00 16.71
N ASP A 518 -32.50 3.38 17.97
CA ASP A 518 -32.27 2.44 19.07
C ASP A 518 -33.61 1.93 19.66
N ARG A 519 -34.25 1.03 18.93
CA ARG A 519 -35.50 0.36 19.33
C ARG A 519 -35.56 -0.20 20.78
N PRO A 520 -34.48 -0.84 21.31
CA PRO A 520 -34.52 -1.43 22.64
C PRO A 520 -34.76 -0.42 23.78
N LYS A 521 -34.18 0.77 23.70
CA LYS A 521 -34.38 1.85 24.68
C LYS A 521 -35.78 2.49 24.60
N PHE A 522 -36.36 2.49 23.42
CA PHE A 522 -37.71 2.99 23.16
C PHE A 522 -38.76 2.04 23.78
N ASP A 523 -38.56 0.72 23.67
CA ASP A 523 -39.42 -0.31 24.24
C ASP A 523 -39.33 -0.34 25.76
N GLU A 524 -38.19 -0.02 26.36
CA GLU A 524 -37.98 0.10 27.80
C GLU A 524 -38.69 1.33 28.38
N LEU A 525 -38.71 2.46 27.66
CA LEU A 525 -39.50 3.66 27.99
C LEU A 525 -40.99 3.41 27.80
N ALA A 526 -41.41 2.68 26.78
CA ALA A 526 -42.79 2.30 26.54
C ALA A 526 -43.34 1.38 27.66
N ALA A 527 -42.51 0.48 28.20
CA ALA A 527 -42.86 -0.36 29.34
C ALA A 527 -43.10 0.43 30.64
N GLN A 528 -42.60 1.67 30.72
CA GLN A 528 -42.82 2.58 31.85
C GLN A 528 -44.06 3.47 31.69
N GLU A 529 -44.81 3.35 30.57
CA GLU A 529 -46.00 4.17 30.29
C GLU A 529 -47.06 4.16 31.41
N GLY A 530 -47.18 3.06 32.12
CA GLY A 530 -48.09 2.93 33.29
C GLY A 530 -47.71 3.76 34.52
N ARG A 531 -46.48 4.31 34.55
CA ARG A 531 -45.98 5.17 35.64
C ARG A 531 -45.98 6.63 35.29
N MET A 532 -46.30 6.98 34.05
CA MET A 532 -46.31 8.36 33.54
C MET A 532 -47.58 9.09 33.99
N SER A 533 -47.41 10.39 34.24
CA SER A 533 -48.55 11.31 34.46
C SER A 533 -49.39 11.45 33.16
N ALA A 534 -50.61 11.96 33.28
CA ALA A 534 -51.49 12.15 32.13
C ALA A 534 -50.87 13.05 31.05
N ALA A 535 -50.10 14.09 31.43
CA ALA A 535 -49.40 15.01 30.52
C ALA A 535 -48.23 14.32 29.80
N GLU A 536 -47.46 13.47 30.50
CA GLU A 536 -46.35 12.72 29.92
C GLU A 536 -46.85 11.66 28.93
N ARG A 537 -47.99 11.01 29.21
CA ARG A 537 -48.62 10.06 28.28
C ARG A 537 -49.14 10.75 27.02
N ALA A 538 -49.73 11.96 27.14
CA ALA A 538 -50.16 12.70 25.99
C ALA A 538 -48.97 13.10 25.09
N LEU A 539 -47.84 13.53 25.68
CA LEU A 539 -46.62 13.85 24.98
C LEU A 539 -46.02 12.63 24.31
N TRP A 540 -45.98 11.49 25.00
CA TRP A 540 -45.47 10.21 24.48
C TRP A 540 -46.25 9.74 23.25
N ARG A 541 -47.61 9.85 23.26
CA ARG A 541 -48.46 9.52 22.12
C ARG A 541 -48.23 10.46 20.93
N GLN A 542 -47.95 11.72 21.20
CA GLN A 542 -47.61 12.70 20.15
C GLN A 542 -46.27 12.39 19.48
N ILE A 543 -45.29 11.89 20.26
CA ILE A 543 -44.00 11.45 19.76
C ILE A 543 -44.14 10.20 18.88
N GLN A 544 -45.04 9.27 19.27
CA GLN A 544 -45.34 8.07 18.48
C GLN A 544 -46.13 8.34 17.22
N GLY A 545 -46.58 9.57 16.98
CA GLY A 545 -47.40 9.95 15.81
C GLY A 545 -48.86 9.51 15.93
N GLN A 546 -49.30 9.16 17.14
CA GLN A 546 -50.71 8.84 17.43
C GLN A 546 -51.46 10.13 17.80
N SER A 547 -52.55 10.41 17.10
CA SER A 547 -53.42 11.58 17.39
C SER A 547 -53.97 11.49 18.81
N PRO A 548 -54.06 12.59 19.58
CA PRO A 548 -54.73 12.58 20.88
C PRO A 548 -56.19 12.14 20.73
N ALA A 549 -56.62 11.11 21.47
CA ALA A 549 -57.99 10.70 21.54
C ALA A 549 -58.81 11.67 22.42
#